data_08d3cce66decb3e561dac412b7637b00
#
_entry.id   08d3cce66decb3e561dac412b7637b00
#
_cell.length_a   1.000
_cell.length_b   1.000
_cell.length_c   1.000
_cell.angle_alpha   90.00
_cell.angle_beta   90.00
_cell.angle_gamma   90.00
#
_symmetry.space_group_name_H-M   'P 1'
#
loop_
_entity.id
_entity.type
_entity.pdbx_description
1 polymer ?
#
loop_
_entity_poly.entity_id
_entity_poly.type
_entity_poly.pdbx_seq_one_letter_code
_entity_poly.pdbx_strand_id
1 'polypeptide(L)'
;MRQNMDRGLDSATHQSAIVKMFPSFVRSLPDGSEKGDFFALDLGGSNFRVLRVQLLEGDVQMTSKVYKIAEETMTGTGDQLFDYIADCLSEFKKEEGLGDVDLPLGFTFSFPCKQNGLASAELVQWTKGFSASGVVGKDVVQLLKEACVRKNVNLHIVALVNDTVGTLMSCAYSRSDAYIGLILGTGTNACYLEKLSNVGTWTGDSGEPTNVIINMEWGAFGSDGALDNFRTEFDKQVDEVTPNKGKQLYEKMISGMYLGEIVRLILVKLTTDGHLFGGKVSPDLNTPWKFETRFLTDIESDTSSDNGECRTILTSLGVTPSVSDLATVRRICEAVSTRAARLAVAGLSAVIRKMGAGELTIAVDGSLYKKHPTFKSNMEATLQELVPGVTIKLMLSEDGSGKGAALVAAVAARISS
;
A
#
# COMPACT_ATOMS: atom_id res chain seq x y z
N MET A 1 15.86 -10.60 -0.50
CA MET A 1 14.94 -10.00 0.49
C MET A 1 15.45 -10.19 1.93
N ARG A 2 15.62 -11.42 2.48
CA ARG A 2 15.95 -11.62 3.90
C ARG A 2 17.18 -10.84 4.39
N GLN A 3 18.28 -10.89 3.67
CA GLN A 3 19.50 -10.11 4.02
C GLN A 3 19.24 -8.60 4.05
N ASN A 4 18.38 -8.09 3.15
CA ASN A 4 17.98 -6.68 3.15
C ASN A 4 17.13 -6.33 4.37
N MET A 5 16.25 -7.24 4.82
CA MET A 5 15.47 -7.07 6.05
C MET A 5 16.40 -7.00 7.28
N ASP A 6 17.35 -7.92 7.38
CA ASP A 6 18.31 -7.95 8.50
C ASP A 6 19.16 -6.67 8.53
N ARG A 7 19.63 -6.19 7.38
CA ARG A 7 20.35 -4.91 7.25
C ARG A 7 19.50 -3.70 7.64
N GLY A 8 18.20 -3.71 7.31
CA GLY A 8 17.26 -2.64 7.67
C GLY A 8 16.98 -2.57 9.17
N LEU A 9 16.99 -3.71 9.85
CA LEU A 9 16.76 -3.78 11.30
C LEU A 9 18.01 -3.47 12.13
N ASP A 10 19.21 -3.65 11.57
CA ASP A 10 20.47 -3.43 12.26
C ASP A 10 20.84 -1.93 12.28
N SER A 11 21.09 -1.37 13.46
CA SER A 11 21.44 0.04 13.65
C SER A 11 22.70 0.48 12.87
N ALA A 12 23.68 -0.40 12.70
CA ALA A 12 24.92 -0.08 12.01
C ALA A 12 24.76 0.00 10.48
N THR A 13 23.80 -0.72 9.91
CA THR A 13 23.59 -0.83 8.46
C THR A 13 22.31 -0.18 7.96
N HIS A 14 21.40 0.18 8.85
CA HIS A 14 20.07 0.75 8.55
C HIS A 14 20.13 1.92 7.56
N GLN A 15 21.05 2.88 7.76
CA GLN A 15 21.12 4.06 6.90
C GLN A 15 21.36 3.70 5.42
N SER A 16 22.20 2.70 5.17
CA SER A 16 22.54 2.22 3.82
C SER A 16 21.59 1.13 3.32
N ALA A 17 20.68 0.61 4.16
CA ALA A 17 19.75 -0.46 3.80
C ALA A 17 18.75 0.02 2.76
N ILE A 18 18.50 -0.82 1.75
CA ILE A 18 17.52 -0.55 0.69
C ILE A 18 16.10 -0.76 1.21
N VAL A 19 15.84 -1.89 1.88
CA VAL A 19 14.58 -2.15 2.58
C VAL A 19 14.71 -1.57 3.98
N LYS A 20 13.94 -0.53 4.28
CA LYS A 20 14.17 0.34 5.44
C LYS A 20 13.80 -0.26 6.78
N MET A 21 12.77 -1.10 6.83
CA MET A 21 12.34 -1.78 8.06
C MET A 21 12.09 -0.80 9.22
N PHE A 22 11.26 0.22 8.98
CA PHE A 22 10.96 1.25 9.96
C PHE A 22 10.08 0.72 11.12
N PRO A 23 10.48 0.86 12.39
CA PRO A 23 9.59 0.61 13.51
C PRO A 23 8.38 1.58 13.46
N SER A 24 7.17 1.04 13.56
CA SER A 24 5.93 1.83 13.54
C SER A 24 5.52 2.39 14.90
N PHE A 25 6.21 2.02 15.96
CA PHE A 25 5.83 2.27 17.37
C PHE A 25 4.50 1.65 17.80
N VAL A 26 3.84 0.86 16.94
CA VAL A 26 2.68 0.04 17.31
C VAL A 26 3.19 -1.29 17.87
N ARG A 27 3.04 -1.47 19.18
CA ARG A 27 3.66 -2.59 19.92
C ARG A 27 2.71 -3.75 20.20
N SER A 28 1.40 -3.52 20.05
CA SER A 28 0.38 -4.52 20.33
C SER A 28 -0.68 -4.55 19.24
N LEU A 29 -1.20 -5.73 18.98
CA LEU A 29 -2.36 -5.92 18.12
C LEU A 29 -3.65 -5.71 18.93
N PRO A 30 -4.78 -5.40 18.28
CA PRO A 30 -6.09 -5.43 18.94
C PRO A 30 -6.39 -6.82 19.49
N ASP A 31 -7.08 -6.87 20.63
CA ASP A 31 -7.52 -8.11 21.26
C ASP A 31 -9.04 -8.25 21.34
N GLY A 32 -9.76 -7.28 20.75
CA GLY A 32 -11.23 -7.24 20.74
C GLY A 32 -11.84 -6.60 22.00
N SER A 33 -11.04 -6.17 22.96
CA SER A 33 -11.51 -5.44 24.15
C SER A 33 -11.65 -3.94 23.92
N GLU A 34 -11.10 -3.43 22.80
CA GLU A 34 -11.12 -2.02 22.46
C GLU A 34 -12.55 -1.52 22.29
N LYS A 35 -12.90 -0.44 22.98
CA LYS A 35 -14.19 0.24 22.92
C LYS A 35 -13.98 1.75 22.86
N GLY A 36 -14.93 2.45 22.26
CA GLY A 36 -14.91 3.91 22.21
C GLY A 36 -15.20 4.48 20.84
N ASP A 37 -15.10 5.78 20.76
CA ASP A 37 -15.38 6.57 19.55
C ASP A 37 -14.07 7.23 19.11
N PHE A 38 -13.67 7.02 17.86
CA PHE A 38 -12.39 7.43 17.31
C PHE A 38 -12.56 8.10 15.96
N PHE A 39 -11.73 9.07 15.68
CA PHE A 39 -11.52 9.52 14.32
C PHE A 39 -10.37 8.80 13.64
N ALA A 40 -10.49 8.66 12.33
CA ALA A 40 -9.39 8.27 11.46
C ALA A 40 -9.29 9.22 10.28
N LEU A 41 -8.06 9.55 9.91
CA LEU A 41 -7.72 10.25 8.68
C LEU A 41 -6.87 9.30 7.85
N ASP A 42 -7.23 9.09 6.57
CA ASP A 42 -6.48 8.24 5.64
C ASP A 42 -6.07 9.06 4.42
N LEU A 43 -4.81 9.45 4.38
CA LEU A 43 -4.18 10.22 3.30
C LEU A 43 -3.21 9.34 2.52
N GLY A 44 -3.67 8.79 1.39
CA GLY A 44 -2.89 7.86 0.57
C GLY A 44 -2.69 8.28 -0.89
N GLY A 45 -3.29 9.37 -1.32
CA GLY A 45 -3.25 9.85 -2.71
C GLY A 45 -4.05 11.14 -2.89
N SER A 46 -4.45 11.43 -4.14
CA SER A 46 -5.25 12.63 -4.50
C SER A 46 -6.65 12.67 -3.87
N ASN A 47 -7.08 11.59 -3.25
CA ASN A 47 -8.26 11.55 -2.39
C ASN A 47 -7.82 11.12 -1.00
N PHE A 48 -8.45 11.70 0.02
CA PHE A 48 -8.30 11.24 1.38
C PHE A 48 -9.67 11.02 2.03
N ARG A 49 -9.69 10.25 3.09
CA ARG A 49 -10.92 9.94 3.81
C ARG A 49 -10.81 10.40 5.25
N VAL A 50 -11.92 10.95 5.75
CA VAL A 50 -12.14 11.13 7.17
C VAL A 50 -13.20 10.13 7.61
N LEU A 51 -12.94 9.43 8.70
CA LEU A 51 -13.83 8.40 9.23
C LEU A 51 -14.09 8.66 10.71
N ARG A 52 -15.29 8.32 11.13
CA ARG A 52 -15.63 8.09 12.53
C ARG A 52 -15.80 6.58 12.71
N VAL A 53 -15.14 6.01 13.68
CA VAL A 53 -15.16 4.58 13.99
C VAL A 53 -15.59 4.40 15.44
N GLN A 54 -16.74 3.76 15.62
CA GLN A 54 -17.29 3.43 16.94
C GLN A 54 -17.06 1.95 17.22
N LEU A 55 -16.19 1.66 18.17
CA LEU A 55 -15.90 0.29 18.62
C LEU A 55 -16.87 -0.06 19.74
N LEU A 56 -17.80 -0.93 19.43
CA LEU A 56 -18.83 -1.43 20.32
C LEU A 56 -18.53 -2.89 20.72
N GLU A 57 -19.26 -3.42 21.69
CA GLU A 57 -19.08 -4.82 22.08
C GLU A 57 -19.54 -5.75 20.95
N GLY A 58 -18.57 -6.37 20.27
CA GLY A 58 -18.84 -7.29 19.16
C GLY A 58 -19.25 -6.63 17.82
N ASP A 59 -19.26 -5.30 17.73
CA ASP A 59 -19.65 -4.56 16.52
C ASP A 59 -18.73 -3.37 16.26
N VAL A 60 -18.61 -2.98 15.00
CA VAL A 60 -17.87 -1.79 14.57
C VAL A 60 -18.74 -0.98 13.62
N GLN A 61 -19.14 0.22 14.06
CA GLN A 61 -19.90 1.14 13.23
C GLN A 61 -18.95 2.20 12.65
N MET A 62 -19.11 2.49 11.36
CA MET A 62 -18.28 3.46 10.67
C MET A 62 -19.10 4.39 9.80
N THR A 63 -18.81 5.68 9.90
CA THR A 63 -19.20 6.68 8.90
C THR A 63 -17.95 7.26 8.26
N SER A 64 -18.02 7.61 6.98
CA SER A 64 -16.86 8.14 6.28
C SER A 64 -17.23 9.12 5.20
N LYS A 65 -16.32 10.06 4.92
CA LYS A 65 -16.43 11.00 3.81
C LYS A 65 -15.10 11.08 3.05
N VAL A 66 -15.21 11.04 1.72
CA VAL A 66 -14.06 11.15 0.81
C VAL A 66 -13.94 12.60 0.35
N TYR A 67 -12.75 13.14 0.43
CA TYR A 67 -12.39 14.47 -0.04
C TYR A 67 -11.35 14.37 -1.14
N LYS A 68 -11.49 15.19 -2.18
CA LYS A 68 -10.53 15.26 -3.28
C LYS A 68 -9.58 16.43 -3.03
N ILE A 69 -8.28 16.18 -3.16
CA ILE A 69 -7.26 17.23 -3.09
C ILE A 69 -7.00 17.72 -4.52
N ALA A 70 -7.12 19.03 -4.74
CA ALA A 70 -6.79 19.64 -6.01
C ALA A 70 -5.26 19.59 -6.25
N GLU A 71 -4.84 19.54 -7.51
CA GLU A 71 -3.43 19.45 -7.88
C GLU A 71 -2.63 20.64 -7.33
N GLU A 72 -3.22 21.83 -7.34
CA GLU A 72 -2.61 23.05 -6.81
C GLU A 72 -2.33 22.94 -5.31
N THR A 73 -3.17 22.21 -4.56
CA THR A 73 -2.96 21.94 -3.12
C THR A 73 -1.90 20.88 -2.90
N MET A 74 -1.85 19.83 -3.75
CA MET A 74 -0.86 18.77 -3.69
C MET A 74 0.57 19.29 -3.98
N THR A 75 0.69 20.31 -4.81
CA THR A 75 1.96 20.89 -5.28
C THR A 75 2.30 22.25 -4.67
N GLY A 76 1.40 22.81 -3.87
CA GLY A 76 1.52 24.11 -3.22
C GLY A 76 2.44 24.13 -1.99
N THR A 77 1.98 24.71 -0.90
CA THR A 77 2.71 24.73 0.38
C THR A 77 2.15 23.71 1.37
N GLY A 78 2.96 23.28 2.32
CA GLY A 78 2.50 22.40 3.41
C GLY A 78 1.36 23.03 4.20
N ASP A 79 1.44 24.34 4.49
CA ASP A 79 0.35 25.03 5.18
C ASP A 79 -0.97 24.96 4.41
N GLN A 80 -0.95 25.18 3.09
CA GLN A 80 -2.16 25.03 2.26
C GLN A 80 -2.73 23.62 2.31
N LEU A 81 -1.88 22.61 2.24
CA LEU A 81 -2.29 21.22 2.29
C LEU A 81 -2.90 20.85 3.65
N PHE A 82 -2.20 21.16 4.75
CA PHE A 82 -2.67 20.78 6.08
C PHE A 82 -3.85 21.64 6.55
N ASP A 83 -3.93 22.91 6.16
CA ASP A 83 -5.10 23.76 6.42
C ASP A 83 -6.34 23.23 5.69
N TYR A 84 -6.20 22.77 4.43
CA TYR A 84 -7.29 22.13 3.71
C TYR A 84 -7.77 20.85 4.41
N ILE A 85 -6.84 20.01 4.89
CA ILE A 85 -7.18 18.81 5.65
C ILE A 85 -7.93 19.18 6.94
N ALA A 86 -7.47 20.19 7.66
CA ALA A 86 -8.12 20.67 8.89
C ALA A 86 -9.53 21.22 8.62
N ASP A 87 -9.74 21.94 7.52
CA ASP A 87 -11.08 22.42 7.11
C ASP A 87 -12.02 21.23 6.84
N CYS A 88 -11.57 20.18 6.14
CA CYS A 88 -12.35 18.98 5.89
C CYS A 88 -12.67 18.20 7.18
N LEU A 89 -11.73 18.12 8.12
CA LEU A 89 -11.97 17.55 9.46
C LEU A 89 -13.03 18.33 10.22
N SER A 90 -12.99 19.67 10.17
CA SER A 90 -14.01 20.53 10.79
C SER A 90 -15.40 20.31 10.19
N GLU A 91 -15.46 20.23 8.85
CA GLU A 91 -16.71 19.97 8.13
C GLU A 91 -17.32 18.62 8.55
N PHE A 92 -16.51 17.56 8.52
CA PHE A 92 -16.96 16.21 8.89
C PHE A 92 -17.43 16.13 10.35
N LYS A 93 -16.71 16.77 11.30
CA LYS A 93 -17.16 16.86 12.71
C LYS A 93 -18.54 17.51 12.85
N LYS A 94 -18.80 18.56 12.09
CA LYS A 94 -20.11 19.25 12.10
C LYS A 94 -21.21 18.36 11.54
N GLU A 95 -20.95 17.64 10.44
CA GLU A 95 -21.90 16.72 9.83
C GLU A 95 -22.25 15.55 10.77
N GLU A 96 -21.26 15.04 11.52
CA GLU A 96 -21.47 13.98 12.53
C GLU A 96 -22.10 14.48 13.83
N GLY A 97 -22.41 15.79 13.95
CA GLY A 97 -23.02 16.38 15.14
C GLY A 97 -22.11 16.39 16.37
N LEU A 98 -20.79 16.30 16.19
CA LEU A 98 -19.83 16.15 17.29
C LEU A 98 -19.35 17.49 17.88
N GLY A 99 -19.57 18.59 17.17
CA GLY A 99 -19.23 19.92 17.69
C GLY A 99 -17.77 20.02 18.20
N ASP A 100 -17.62 20.41 19.47
CA ASP A 100 -16.31 20.57 20.12
C ASP A 100 -15.81 19.30 20.84
N VAL A 101 -16.46 18.15 20.65
CA VAL A 101 -16.04 16.89 21.26
C VAL A 101 -14.61 16.59 20.82
N ASP A 102 -13.71 16.36 21.78
CA ASP A 102 -12.33 15.93 21.53
C ASP A 102 -12.29 14.39 21.43
N LEU A 103 -12.09 13.89 20.22
CA LEU A 103 -11.94 12.45 19.99
C LEU A 103 -10.49 12.15 19.58
N PRO A 104 -9.95 11.00 20.02
CA PRO A 104 -8.65 10.57 19.55
C PRO A 104 -8.68 10.26 18.06
N LEU A 105 -7.68 10.79 17.34
CA LEU A 105 -7.52 10.64 15.90
C LEU A 105 -6.30 9.79 15.59
N GLY A 106 -6.51 8.70 14.84
CA GLY A 106 -5.46 7.97 14.16
C GLY A 106 -5.26 8.50 12.74
N PHE A 107 -4.01 8.74 12.35
CA PHE A 107 -3.66 9.29 11.06
C PHE A 107 -2.92 8.27 10.20
N THR A 108 -3.57 7.69 9.19
CA THR A 108 -2.90 6.93 8.15
C THR A 108 -2.28 7.89 7.14
N PHE A 109 -0.97 7.79 7.01
CA PHE A 109 -0.18 8.61 6.10
C PHE A 109 0.68 7.72 5.22
N SER A 110 0.22 7.48 3.99
CA SER A 110 0.79 6.48 3.07
C SER A 110 1.94 7.05 2.22
N PHE A 111 2.89 7.71 2.88
CA PHE A 111 4.14 8.20 2.30
C PHE A 111 5.32 7.74 3.15
N PRO A 112 6.52 7.61 2.56
CA PRO A 112 7.71 7.24 3.31
C PRO A 112 8.02 8.21 4.45
N CYS A 113 7.88 7.76 5.69
CA CYS A 113 8.14 8.54 6.89
C CYS A 113 9.12 7.83 7.82
N LYS A 114 9.98 8.59 8.46
CA LYS A 114 10.76 8.15 9.61
C LYS A 114 9.95 8.46 10.87
N GLN A 115 9.44 7.44 11.53
CA GLN A 115 8.76 7.60 12.80
C GLN A 115 9.75 7.77 13.93
N ASN A 116 9.48 8.73 14.83
CA ASN A 116 10.23 8.99 16.05
C ASN A 116 9.39 8.68 17.30
N GLY A 117 8.15 8.28 17.11
CA GLY A 117 7.18 7.90 18.13
C GLY A 117 5.84 7.54 17.47
N LEU A 118 4.87 7.10 18.27
CA LEU A 118 3.57 6.71 17.75
C LEU A 118 2.82 7.89 17.10
N ALA A 119 2.96 9.10 17.67
CA ALA A 119 2.34 10.32 17.17
C ALA A 119 3.41 11.36 16.71
N SER A 120 4.48 10.87 16.09
CA SER A 120 5.56 11.72 15.55
C SER A 120 6.24 11.03 14.38
N ALA A 121 6.24 11.66 13.20
CA ALA A 121 6.85 11.12 12.00
C ALA A 121 7.33 12.22 11.05
N GLU A 122 8.57 12.14 10.63
CA GLU A 122 9.18 13.03 9.63
C GLU A 122 8.98 12.48 8.22
N LEU A 123 8.44 13.29 7.32
CA LEU A 123 8.33 12.92 5.91
C LEU A 123 9.71 12.83 5.28
N VAL A 124 10.05 11.65 4.73
CA VAL A 124 11.32 11.42 4.04
C VAL A 124 11.29 11.98 2.61
N GLN A 125 10.21 11.69 1.89
CA GLN A 125 10.00 12.16 0.52
C GLN A 125 8.54 12.08 0.12
N TRP A 126 8.11 12.98 -0.75
CA TRP A 126 6.82 12.88 -1.39
C TRP A 126 6.81 11.81 -2.50
N THR A 127 5.66 11.21 -2.71
CA THR A 127 5.34 10.26 -3.79
C THR A 127 3.95 10.56 -4.34
N LYS A 128 3.45 9.79 -5.30
CA LYS A 128 2.06 9.82 -5.77
C LYS A 128 1.57 11.19 -6.26
N GLY A 129 2.46 11.99 -6.86
CA GLY A 129 2.12 13.32 -7.41
C GLY A 129 2.12 14.48 -6.42
N PHE A 130 2.44 14.23 -5.14
CA PHE A 130 2.62 15.30 -4.16
C PHE A 130 4.03 15.92 -4.27
N SER A 131 4.08 17.24 -4.03
CA SER A 131 5.33 18.01 -3.94
C SER A 131 5.20 19.24 -3.04
N ALA A 132 4.24 19.24 -2.11
CA ALA A 132 4.00 20.38 -1.22
C ALA A 132 5.27 20.80 -0.50
N SER A 133 5.63 22.08 -0.64
CA SER A 133 6.86 22.64 -0.08
C SER A 133 6.80 22.78 1.44
N GLY A 134 7.97 22.71 2.10
CA GLY A 134 8.07 22.92 3.56
C GLY A 134 7.62 21.73 4.41
N VAL A 135 7.41 20.54 3.84
CA VAL A 135 6.95 19.34 4.57
C VAL A 135 8.04 18.27 4.69
N VAL A 136 8.86 18.06 3.65
CA VAL A 136 9.96 17.08 3.70
C VAL A 136 10.92 17.43 4.84
N GLY A 137 11.24 16.44 5.67
CA GLY A 137 12.07 16.60 6.88
C GLY A 137 11.34 17.25 8.07
N LYS A 138 10.01 17.41 7.98
CA LYS A 138 9.18 17.91 9.08
C LYS A 138 8.27 16.82 9.63
N ASP A 139 7.91 16.98 10.90
CA ASP A 139 6.92 16.12 11.55
C ASP A 139 5.53 16.45 11.03
N VAL A 140 4.94 15.53 10.26
CA VAL A 140 3.63 15.72 9.62
C VAL A 140 2.47 15.72 10.62
N VAL A 141 2.65 15.09 11.78
CA VAL A 141 1.66 15.15 12.88
C VAL A 141 1.65 16.55 13.48
N GLN A 142 2.82 17.15 13.68
CA GLN A 142 2.94 18.50 14.20
C GLN A 142 2.36 19.53 13.21
N LEU A 143 2.62 19.37 11.90
CA LEU A 143 2.03 20.23 10.87
C LEU A 143 0.49 20.16 10.87
N LEU A 144 -0.09 18.97 11.03
CA LEU A 144 -1.54 18.82 11.14
C LEU A 144 -2.08 19.44 12.45
N LYS A 145 -1.41 19.24 13.57
CA LYS A 145 -1.78 19.91 14.86
C LYS A 145 -1.81 21.42 14.72
N GLU A 146 -0.78 22.01 14.13
CA GLU A 146 -0.70 23.45 13.90
C GLU A 146 -1.82 23.95 12.98
N ALA A 147 -2.15 23.22 11.93
CA ALA A 147 -3.29 23.52 11.06
C ALA A 147 -4.62 23.44 11.81
N CYS A 148 -4.83 22.42 12.65
CA CYS A 148 -6.02 22.30 13.49
C CYS A 148 -6.17 23.51 14.43
N VAL A 149 -5.06 23.98 15.02
CA VAL A 149 -5.08 25.20 15.84
C VAL A 149 -5.45 26.42 15.01
N ARG A 150 -4.84 26.62 13.84
CA ARG A 150 -5.19 27.76 12.93
C ARG A 150 -6.67 27.76 12.52
N LYS A 151 -7.25 26.58 12.37
CA LYS A 151 -8.64 26.38 11.92
C LYS A 151 -9.65 26.22 13.07
N ASN A 152 -9.22 26.31 14.32
CA ASN A 152 -10.02 26.08 15.52
C ASN A 152 -10.71 24.70 15.52
N VAL A 153 -9.99 23.66 15.12
CA VAL A 153 -10.46 22.28 15.14
C VAL A 153 -9.88 21.57 16.37
N ASN A 154 -10.72 21.18 17.30
CA ASN A 154 -10.31 20.43 18.48
C ASN A 154 -10.19 18.95 18.14
N LEU A 155 -8.97 18.41 18.10
CA LEU A 155 -8.66 17.01 17.80
C LEU A 155 -7.37 16.58 18.50
N HIS A 156 -7.37 15.38 19.04
CA HIS A 156 -6.22 14.78 19.70
C HIS A 156 -5.59 13.70 18.78
N ILE A 157 -4.54 14.06 18.05
CA ILE A 157 -3.82 13.13 17.18
C ILE A 157 -2.92 12.25 18.06
N VAL A 158 -3.28 10.99 18.18
CA VAL A 158 -2.64 10.01 19.09
C VAL A 158 -1.72 9.03 18.35
N ALA A 159 -1.90 8.85 17.06
CA ALA A 159 -1.09 7.93 16.28
C ALA A 159 -0.97 8.37 14.82
N LEU A 160 0.19 8.09 14.22
CA LEU A 160 0.39 8.09 12.78
C LEU A 160 0.87 6.71 12.37
N VAL A 161 0.26 6.15 11.33
CA VAL A 161 0.60 4.82 10.83
C VAL A 161 0.66 4.78 9.32
N ASN A 162 1.43 3.82 8.79
CA ASN A 162 1.40 3.47 7.38
C ASN A 162 0.14 2.64 7.06
N ASP A 163 -0.32 2.65 5.81
CA ASP A 163 -1.48 1.89 5.34
C ASP A 163 -1.35 0.37 5.57
N THR A 164 -0.14 -0.20 5.46
CA THR A 164 0.10 -1.62 5.77
C THR A 164 -0.18 -1.94 7.24
N VAL A 165 0.24 -1.06 8.15
CA VAL A 165 0.01 -1.21 9.58
C VAL A 165 -1.48 -1.11 9.88
N GLY A 166 -2.18 -0.14 9.29
CA GLY A 166 -3.64 -0.04 9.39
C GLY A 166 -4.35 -1.30 8.91
N THR A 167 -3.94 -1.82 7.75
CA THR A 167 -4.47 -3.07 7.18
C THR A 167 -4.30 -4.25 8.13
N LEU A 168 -3.12 -4.40 8.72
CA LEU A 168 -2.85 -5.44 9.73
C LEU A 168 -3.75 -5.27 10.96
N MET A 169 -3.83 -4.07 11.53
CA MET A 169 -4.62 -3.78 12.73
C MET A 169 -6.11 -4.05 12.50
N SER A 170 -6.64 -3.66 11.33
CA SER A 170 -8.04 -3.92 10.98
C SER A 170 -8.36 -5.41 10.90
N CYS A 171 -7.46 -6.22 10.34
CA CYS A 171 -7.62 -7.66 10.29
C CYS A 171 -7.45 -8.30 11.67
N ALA A 172 -6.44 -7.87 12.44
CA ALA A 172 -6.12 -8.41 13.75
C ALA A 172 -7.26 -8.24 14.75
N TYR A 173 -8.09 -7.21 14.63
CA TYR A 173 -9.29 -7.00 15.46
C TYR A 173 -10.28 -8.17 15.38
N SER A 174 -10.35 -8.85 14.24
CA SER A 174 -11.23 -10.03 14.04
C SER A 174 -10.46 -11.35 13.99
N ARG A 175 -9.12 -11.30 13.91
CA ARG A 175 -8.26 -12.47 13.67
C ARG A 175 -6.96 -12.37 14.46
N SER A 176 -6.95 -13.01 15.63
CA SER A 176 -5.77 -13.01 16.53
C SER A 176 -4.51 -13.66 15.94
N ASP A 177 -4.63 -14.39 14.81
CA ASP A 177 -3.53 -14.99 14.05
C ASP A 177 -3.03 -14.11 12.89
N ALA A 178 -3.50 -12.86 12.77
CA ALA A 178 -3.02 -11.91 11.78
C ALA A 178 -1.73 -11.24 12.26
N TYR A 179 -0.64 -11.44 11.51
CA TYR A 179 0.70 -10.93 11.85
C TYR A 179 1.40 -10.19 10.72
N ILE A 180 0.86 -10.23 9.51
CA ILE A 180 1.41 -9.55 8.32
C ILE A 180 0.31 -8.69 7.70
N GLY A 181 0.64 -7.44 7.37
CA GLY A 181 -0.17 -6.55 6.54
C GLY A 181 0.48 -6.35 5.18
N LEU A 182 -0.30 -6.41 4.13
CA LEU A 182 0.15 -6.32 2.74
C LEU A 182 -0.75 -5.39 1.94
N ILE A 183 -0.14 -4.45 1.23
CA ILE A 183 -0.82 -3.61 0.24
C ILE A 183 -0.45 -4.06 -1.16
N LEU A 184 -1.47 -4.33 -1.99
CA LEU A 184 -1.38 -4.63 -3.42
C LEU A 184 -2.37 -3.74 -4.18
N GLY A 185 -2.00 -2.48 -4.31
CA GLY A 185 -2.80 -1.42 -4.93
C GLY A 185 -2.04 -0.68 -6.02
N THR A 186 -2.13 0.63 -6.04
CA THR A 186 -1.31 1.50 -6.90
C THR A 186 0.17 1.27 -6.66
N GLY A 187 0.57 1.16 -5.39
CA GLY A 187 1.89 0.71 -4.94
C GLY A 187 1.81 -0.64 -4.25
N THR A 188 2.94 -1.10 -3.70
CA THR A 188 3.01 -2.29 -2.84
C THR A 188 3.94 -2.05 -1.66
N ASN A 189 3.47 -2.43 -0.48
CA ASN A 189 4.26 -2.41 0.74
C ASN A 189 3.77 -3.51 1.69
N ALA A 190 4.60 -3.88 2.67
CA ALA A 190 4.24 -4.86 3.69
C ALA A 190 4.72 -4.42 5.08
N CYS A 191 4.00 -4.89 6.09
CA CYS A 191 4.43 -4.82 7.48
C CYS A 191 4.26 -6.18 8.16
N TYR A 192 4.96 -6.38 9.26
CA TYR A 192 4.82 -7.59 10.08
C TYR A 192 5.19 -7.33 11.55
N LEU A 193 4.72 -8.20 12.44
CA LEU A 193 5.04 -8.13 13.86
C LEU A 193 6.41 -8.76 14.11
N GLU A 194 7.36 -7.97 14.65
CA GLU A 194 8.72 -8.39 14.97
C GLU A 194 8.98 -8.30 16.47
N LYS A 195 9.87 -9.13 16.99
CA LYS A 195 10.35 -9.03 18.37
C LYS A 195 11.27 -7.83 18.53
N LEU A 196 11.09 -7.01 19.57
CA LEU A 196 11.94 -5.85 19.85
C LEU A 196 13.42 -6.20 19.92
N SER A 197 13.77 -7.39 20.45
CA SER A 197 15.15 -7.86 20.54
C SER A 197 15.85 -8.00 19.17
N ASN A 198 15.09 -8.07 18.07
CA ASN A 198 15.61 -8.17 16.71
C ASN A 198 15.71 -6.80 16.02
N VAL A 199 15.28 -5.72 16.67
CA VAL A 199 15.17 -4.38 16.09
C VAL A 199 16.24 -3.46 16.66
N GLY A 200 17.44 -3.51 16.08
CA GLY A 200 18.58 -2.68 16.51
C GLY A 200 18.35 -1.18 16.33
N THR A 201 17.37 -0.79 15.51
CA THR A 201 16.97 0.62 15.30
C THR A 201 15.92 1.11 16.31
N TRP A 202 15.50 0.27 17.26
CA TRP A 202 14.50 0.64 18.26
C TRP A 202 15.05 1.67 19.24
N THR A 203 14.31 2.75 19.46
CA THR A 203 14.67 3.84 20.36
C THR A 203 13.65 4.09 21.47
N GLY A 204 12.54 3.30 21.47
CA GLY A 204 11.49 3.42 22.47
C GLY A 204 11.78 2.61 23.74
N ASP A 205 10.79 2.56 24.64
CA ASP A 205 10.81 1.69 25.82
C ASP A 205 10.90 0.21 25.45
N SER A 206 11.67 -0.57 26.19
CA SER A 206 11.93 -2.00 25.97
C SER A 206 11.12 -2.92 26.89
N GLY A 207 10.24 -2.37 27.75
CA GLY A 207 9.29 -3.14 28.55
C GLY A 207 8.22 -3.84 27.72
N GLU A 208 7.23 -4.41 28.39
CA GLU A 208 6.08 -5.04 27.70
C GLU A 208 5.19 -4.02 26.99
N PRO A 209 4.62 -4.33 25.83
CA PRO A 209 4.81 -5.54 25.00
C PRO A 209 6.19 -5.62 24.34
N THR A 210 6.76 -6.83 24.19
CA THR A 210 8.11 -7.05 23.61
C THR A 210 8.12 -7.19 22.08
N ASN A 211 7.08 -6.72 21.41
CA ASN A 211 6.97 -6.72 19.96
C ASN A 211 6.76 -5.30 19.42
N VAL A 212 6.98 -5.15 18.13
CA VAL A 212 6.64 -3.94 17.37
C VAL A 212 6.31 -4.31 15.93
N ILE A 213 5.35 -3.62 15.33
CA ILE A 213 5.07 -3.77 13.90
C ILE A 213 6.14 -3.00 13.13
N ILE A 214 6.75 -3.67 12.15
CA ILE A 214 7.76 -3.11 11.25
C ILE A 214 7.10 -2.78 9.91
N ASN A 215 7.15 -1.51 9.51
CA ASN A 215 6.87 -1.07 8.16
C ASN A 215 8.11 -1.32 7.30
N MET A 216 8.02 -2.23 6.35
CA MET A 216 9.19 -2.72 5.62
C MET A 216 9.73 -1.74 4.59
N GLU A 217 8.86 -1.00 3.89
CA GLU A 217 9.19 -0.24 2.68
C GLU A 217 9.87 -1.13 1.61
N TRP A 218 9.29 -2.31 1.38
CA TRP A 218 9.86 -3.35 0.53
C TRP A 218 9.87 -3.04 -0.96
N GLY A 219 9.08 -2.03 -1.39
CA GLY A 219 9.05 -1.57 -2.78
C GLY A 219 10.42 -1.21 -3.32
N ALA A 220 11.33 -0.76 -2.47
CA ALA A 220 12.69 -0.38 -2.81
C ALA A 220 13.63 -1.57 -3.06
N PHE A 221 13.24 -2.80 -2.71
CA PHE A 221 14.09 -3.99 -2.90
C PHE A 221 14.57 -4.11 -4.34
N GLY A 222 15.84 -4.49 -4.50
CA GLY A 222 16.51 -4.64 -5.79
C GLY A 222 17.12 -3.36 -6.35
N SER A 223 16.93 -2.19 -5.70
CA SER A 223 17.61 -0.95 -6.12
C SER A 223 19.13 -1.00 -5.91
N ASP A 224 19.65 -2.08 -5.30
CA ASP A 224 21.06 -2.42 -5.14
C ASP A 224 21.56 -3.44 -6.17
N GLY A 225 20.78 -3.75 -7.21
CA GLY A 225 21.10 -4.74 -8.22
C GLY A 225 20.64 -6.17 -7.92
N ALA A 226 20.03 -6.42 -6.74
CA ALA A 226 19.61 -7.77 -6.35
C ALA A 226 18.50 -8.36 -7.27
N LEU A 227 17.83 -7.53 -8.06
CA LEU A 227 16.80 -7.94 -9.02
C LEU A 227 17.26 -7.92 -10.49
N ASP A 228 18.50 -7.57 -10.80
CA ASP A 228 18.96 -7.35 -12.18
C ASP A 228 18.77 -8.57 -13.08
N ASN A 229 18.95 -9.78 -12.52
CA ASN A 229 18.75 -11.04 -13.24
C ASN A 229 17.26 -11.42 -13.42
N PHE A 230 16.35 -10.76 -12.73
CA PHE A 230 14.90 -11.02 -12.78
C PHE A 230 14.15 -9.93 -13.57
N ARG A 231 14.77 -8.78 -13.79
CA ARG A 231 14.20 -7.67 -14.55
C ARG A 231 14.34 -7.94 -16.04
N THR A 232 13.20 -7.92 -16.73
CA THR A 232 13.16 -8.00 -18.19
C THR A 232 13.51 -6.64 -18.81
N GLU A 233 13.66 -6.61 -20.14
CA GLU A 233 13.81 -5.35 -20.89
C GLU A 233 12.62 -4.42 -20.66
N PHE A 234 11.41 -4.94 -20.47
CA PHE A 234 10.19 -4.16 -20.23
C PHE A 234 10.22 -3.49 -18.86
N ASP A 235 10.66 -4.20 -17.83
CA ASP A 235 10.83 -3.63 -16.48
C ASP A 235 11.86 -2.48 -16.49
N LYS A 236 12.93 -2.61 -17.28
CA LYS A 236 13.93 -1.57 -17.44
C LYS A 236 13.38 -0.36 -18.20
N GLN A 237 12.56 -0.57 -19.24
CA GLN A 237 11.91 0.52 -19.98
C GLN A 237 10.92 1.28 -19.09
N VAL A 238 10.12 0.59 -18.27
CA VAL A 238 9.23 1.23 -17.27
C VAL A 238 10.05 2.10 -16.33
N ASP A 239 11.16 1.58 -15.81
CA ASP A 239 12.02 2.30 -14.87
C ASP A 239 12.60 3.59 -15.49
N GLU A 240 13.02 3.53 -16.77
CA GLU A 240 13.60 4.67 -17.50
C GLU A 240 12.66 5.88 -17.61
N VAL A 241 11.35 5.66 -17.74
CA VAL A 241 10.35 6.72 -17.95
C VAL A 241 9.68 7.20 -16.65
N THR A 242 10.04 6.61 -15.51
CA THR A 242 9.48 7.02 -14.21
C THR A 242 10.32 8.09 -13.54
N PRO A 243 9.71 9.04 -12.79
CA PRO A 243 10.44 10.10 -12.09
C PRO A 243 11.48 9.59 -11.08
N ASN A 244 11.27 8.37 -10.55
CA ASN A 244 12.12 7.73 -9.55
C ASN A 244 12.97 6.61 -10.15
N LYS A 245 13.60 6.85 -11.31
CA LYS A 245 14.49 5.92 -12.00
C LYS A 245 15.53 5.29 -11.03
N GLY A 246 15.68 3.98 -11.11
CA GLY A 246 16.60 3.19 -10.27
C GLY A 246 16.11 2.96 -8.84
N LYS A 247 14.91 3.43 -8.49
CA LYS A 247 14.30 3.27 -7.17
C LYS A 247 12.99 2.50 -7.27
N GLN A 248 12.54 1.91 -6.18
CA GLN A 248 11.27 1.19 -6.08
C GLN A 248 11.14 0.07 -7.14
N LEU A 249 12.23 -0.63 -7.42
CA LEU A 249 12.28 -1.61 -8.52
C LEU A 249 11.35 -2.80 -8.29
N TYR A 250 11.23 -3.26 -7.04
CA TYR A 250 10.31 -4.35 -6.70
C TYR A 250 8.85 -3.92 -6.86
N GLU A 251 8.51 -2.73 -6.42
CA GLU A 251 7.18 -2.16 -6.60
C GLU A 251 6.82 -2.05 -8.09
N LYS A 252 7.74 -1.62 -8.94
CA LYS A 252 7.53 -1.49 -10.40
C LYS A 252 7.25 -2.82 -11.09
N MET A 253 7.63 -3.94 -10.50
CA MET A 253 7.37 -5.28 -11.05
C MET A 253 6.04 -5.90 -10.57
N ILE A 254 5.43 -5.34 -9.52
CA ILE A 254 4.30 -5.97 -8.81
C ILE A 254 3.04 -5.10 -8.82
N SER A 255 3.17 -3.80 -8.63
CA SER A 255 2.02 -2.97 -8.26
C SER A 255 1.20 -2.50 -9.46
N GLY A 256 -0.06 -2.20 -9.18
CA GLY A 256 -1.07 -1.86 -10.18
C GLY A 256 -0.74 -0.63 -11.02
N MET A 257 0.11 0.28 -10.54
CA MET A 257 0.52 1.43 -11.34
C MET A 257 1.29 1.03 -12.61
N TYR A 258 1.99 -0.10 -12.60
CA TYR A 258 2.98 -0.43 -13.62
C TYR A 258 2.62 -1.61 -14.52
N LEU A 259 1.72 -2.53 -14.08
CA LEU A 259 1.45 -3.76 -14.82
C LEU A 259 0.88 -3.51 -16.21
N GLY A 260 -0.01 -2.52 -16.36
CA GLY A 260 -0.55 -2.15 -17.66
C GLY A 260 0.52 -1.65 -18.62
N GLU A 261 1.47 -0.84 -18.14
CA GLU A 261 2.56 -0.34 -18.98
C GLU A 261 3.52 -1.46 -19.41
N ILE A 262 3.77 -2.44 -18.53
CA ILE A 262 4.54 -3.64 -18.89
C ILE A 262 3.84 -4.40 -20.02
N VAL A 263 2.52 -4.63 -19.91
CA VAL A 263 1.73 -5.27 -20.99
C VAL A 263 1.84 -4.45 -22.27
N ARG A 264 1.63 -3.13 -22.20
CA ARG A 264 1.73 -2.24 -23.38
C ARG A 264 3.06 -2.37 -24.09
N LEU A 265 4.17 -2.35 -23.37
CA LEU A 265 5.52 -2.48 -23.93
C LEU A 265 5.73 -3.83 -24.63
N ILE A 266 5.21 -4.92 -24.04
CA ILE A 266 5.23 -6.26 -24.66
C ILE A 266 4.42 -6.24 -25.97
N LEU A 267 3.20 -5.68 -25.96
CA LEU A 267 2.35 -5.59 -27.14
C LEU A 267 3.01 -4.78 -28.25
N VAL A 268 3.60 -3.62 -27.93
CA VAL A 268 4.33 -2.77 -28.88
C VAL A 268 5.48 -3.54 -29.50
N LYS A 269 6.30 -4.22 -28.70
CA LYS A 269 7.42 -5.02 -29.19
C LYS A 269 6.97 -6.12 -30.15
N LEU A 270 6.00 -6.96 -29.73
CA LEU A 270 5.49 -8.06 -30.55
C LEU A 270 4.83 -7.57 -31.84
N THR A 271 4.21 -6.39 -31.80
CA THR A 271 3.65 -5.76 -32.99
C THR A 271 4.77 -5.30 -33.94
N THR A 272 5.79 -4.64 -33.42
CA THR A 272 6.93 -4.17 -34.21
C THR A 272 7.70 -5.34 -34.84
N ASP A 273 7.79 -6.46 -34.11
CA ASP A 273 8.42 -7.70 -34.60
C ASP A 273 7.53 -8.47 -35.61
N GLY A 274 6.31 -7.97 -35.91
CA GLY A 274 5.39 -8.55 -36.90
C GLY A 274 4.54 -9.72 -36.36
N HIS A 275 4.55 -9.97 -35.05
CA HIS A 275 3.83 -11.10 -34.43
C HIS A 275 2.40 -10.76 -34.03
N LEU A 276 2.04 -9.48 -33.90
CA LEU A 276 0.70 -9.02 -33.53
C LEU A 276 0.21 -7.94 -34.49
N PHE A 277 -1.11 -7.81 -34.61
CA PHE A 277 -1.83 -6.71 -35.27
C PHE A 277 -1.35 -6.40 -36.68
N GLY A 278 -0.84 -7.42 -37.41
CA GLY A 278 -0.30 -7.26 -38.77
C GLY A 278 0.92 -6.34 -38.84
N GLY A 279 1.68 -6.20 -37.75
CA GLY A 279 2.88 -5.38 -37.66
C GLY A 279 2.62 -3.87 -37.57
N LYS A 280 1.40 -3.43 -37.28
CA LYS A 280 1.00 -2.02 -37.22
C LYS A 280 0.70 -1.56 -35.80
N VAL A 281 1.60 -0.81 -35.20
CA VAL A 281 1.38 -0.17 -33.90
C VAL A 281 0.50 1.07 -34.08
N SER A 282 -0.62 1.14 -33.35
CA SER A 282 -1.48 2.33 -33.37
C SER A 282 -0.84 3.47 -32.55
N PRO A 283 -1.18 4.74 -32.82
CA PRO A 283 -0.71 5.86 -32.01
C PRO A 283 -1.06 5.75 -30.52
N ASP A 284 -2.29 5.30 -30.21
CA ASP A 284 -2.73 5.14 -28.83
C ASP A 284 -1.99 4.01 -28.11
N LEU A 285 -1.83 2.84 -28.72
CA LEU A 285 -1.04 1.74 -28.15
C LEU A 285 0.44 2.15 -27.96
N ASN A 286 0.97 3.01 -28.84
CA ASN A 286 2.34 3.51 -28.71
C ASN A 286 2.50 4.60 -27.63
N THR A 287 1.40 5.18 -27.16
CA THR A 287 1.44 6.23 -26.14
C THR A 287 1.66 5.62 -24.76
N PRO A 288 2.71 6.01 -24.00
CA PRO A 288 2.98 5.51 -22.65
C PRO A 288 1.76 5.65 -21.73
N TRP A 289 1.56 4.64 -20.87
CA TRP A 289 0.49 4.56 -19.86
C TRP A 289 -0.95 4.48 -20.41
N LYS A 290 -1.15 4.40 -21.71
CA LYS A 290 -2.48 4.28 -22.32
C LYS A 290 -3.12 2.91 -22.11
N PHE A 291 -2.34 1.84 -21.95
CA PHE A 291 -2.84 0.53 -21.55
C PHE A 291 -2.85 0.49 -20.02
N GLU A 292 -3.99 0.76 -19.44
CA GLU A 292 -4.16 0.81 -17.98
C GLU A 292 -4.21 -0.59 -17.37
N THR A 293 -3.77 -0.75 -16.12
CA THR A 293 -3.82 -2.05 -15.41
C THR A 293 -5.25 -2.59 -15.26
N ARG A 294 -6.26 -1.71 -15.23
CA ARG A 294 -7.66 -2.18 -15.23
C ARG A 294 -7.99 -3.01 -16.49
N PHE A 295 -7.43 -2.67 -17.65
CA PHE A 295 -7.64 -3.43 -18.89
C PHE A 295 -7.15 -4.88 -18.76
N LEU A 296 -5.99 -5.06 -18.10
CA LEU A 296 -5.48 -6.40 -17.79
C LEU A 296 -6.49 -7.16 -16.91
N THR A 297 -7.03 -6.53 -15.88
CA THR A 297 -8.06 -7.13 -15.01
C THR A 297 -9.33 -7.47 -15.79
N ASP A 298 -9.82 -6.55 -16.61
CA ASP A 298 -11.06 -6.71 -17.40
C ASP A 298 -10.91 -7.84 -18.43
N ILE A 299 -9.76 -7.89 -19.13
CA ILE A 299 -9.44 -8.98 -20.08
C ILE A 299 -9.40 -10.35 -19.41
N GLU A 300 -8.77 -10.45 -18.23
CA GLU A 300 -8.70 -11.72 -17.50
C GLU A 300 -10.03 -12.11 -16.85
N SER A 301 -10.88 -11.14 -16.54
CA SER A 301 -12.23 -11.37 -16.00
C SER A 301 -13.24 -11.79 -17.08
N ASP A 302 -12.94 -11.57 -18.35
CA ASP A 302 -13.83 -11.94 -19.45
C ASP A 302 -13.92 -13.46 -19.59
N THR A 303 -15.11 -14.00 -19.35
CA THR A 303 -15.42 -15.42 -19.50
C THR A 303 -16.05 -15.76 -20.86
N SER A 304 -16.20 -14.78 -21.75
CA SER A 304 -16.74 -14.97 -23.08
C SER A 304 -15.77 -15.78 -23.97
N SER A 305 -16.33 -16.65 -24.80
CA SER A 305 -15.55 -17.51 -25.69
C SER A 305 -14.86 -16.75 -26.83
N ASP A 306 -15.29 -15.53 -27.13
CA ASP A 306 -14.81 -14.70 -28.22
C ASP A 306 -13.85 -13.56 -27.77
N ASN A 307 -13.51 -13.50 -26.47
CA ASN A 307 -12.70 -12.44 -25.87
C ASN A 307 -13.22 -11.02 -26.21
N GLY A 308 -14.53 -10.82 -26.05
CA GLY A 308 -15.21 -9.59 -26.42
C GLY A 308 -14.66 -8.34 -25.72
N GLU A 309 -14.33 -8.44 -24.42
CA GLU A 309 -13.76 -7.35 -23.66
C GLU A 309 -12.36 -6.97 -24.17
N CYS A 310 -11.51 -7.96 -24.43
CA CYS A 310 -10.19 -7.76 -25.03
C CYS A 310 -10.30 -7.03 -26.38
N ARG A 311 -11.25 -7.43 -27.22
CA ARG A 311 -11.53 -6.77 -28.50
C ARG A 311 -11.94 -5.31 -28.32
N THR A 312 -12.85 -5.05 -27.40
CA THR A 312 -13.35 -3.69 -27.09
C THR A 312 -12.20 -2.78 -26.65
N ILE A 313 -11.38 -3.24 -25.69
CA ILE A 313 -10.22 -2.51 -25.20
C ILE A 313 -9.22 -2.21 -26.31
N LEU A 314 -8.83 -3.22 -27.10
CA LEU A 314 -7.87 -3.03 -28.20
C LEU A 314 -8.41 -2.10 -29.29
N THR A 315 -9.71 -2.18 -29.61
CA THR A 315 -10.35 -1.27 -30.55
C THR A 315 -10.31 0.17 -30.04
N SER A 316 -10.54 0.40 -28.74
CA SER A 316 -10.44 1.73 -28.13
C SER A 316 -9.01 2.32 -28.18
N LEU A 317 -8.01 1.44 -28.27
CA LEU A 317 -6.61 1.81 -28.47
C LEU A 317 -6.21 1.90 -29.96
N GLY A 318 -7.19 1.95 -30.88
CA GLY A 318 -6.96 2.09 -32.32
C GLY A 318 -6.38 0.84 -33.00
N VAL A 319 -6.56 -0.34 -32.40
CA VAL A 319 -6.07 -1.61 -32.95
C VAL A 319 -7.23 -2.44 -33.48
N THR A 320 -7.05 -3.10 -34.62
CA THR A 320 -8.00 -4.07 -35.18
C THR A 320 -7.43 -5.49 -34.98
N PRO A 321 -7.78 -6.20 -33.90
CA PRO A 321 -7.19 -7.48 -33.59
C PRO A 321 -7.85 -8.64 -34.37
N SER A 322 -7.06 -9.61 -34.79
CA SER A 322 -7.53 -10.91 -35.23
C SER A 322 -7.93 -11.80 -34.02
N VAL A 323 -8.59 -12.93 -34.25
CA VAL A 323 -8.91 -13.87 -33.17
C VAL A 323 -7.65 -14.41 -32.48
N SER A 324 -6.58 -14.66 -33.25
CA SER A 324 -5.30 -15.11 -32.67
C SER A 324 -4.61 -14.04 -31.84
N ASP A 325 -4.74 -12.74 -32.24
CA ASP A 325 -4.22 -11.63 -31.47
C ASP A 325 -4.89 -11.52 -30.10
N LEU A 326 -6.24 -11.66 -30.05
CA LEU A 326 -6.99 -11.63 -28.78
C LEU A 326 -6.50 -12.69 -27.80
N ALA A 327 -6.34 -13.93 -28.27
CA ALA A 327 -5.83 -15.02 -27.43
C ALA A 327 -4.40 -14.74 -26.94
N THR A 328 -3.56 -14.17 -27.78
CA THR A 328 -2.17 -13.82 -27.42
C THR A 328 -2.12 -12.68 -26.40
N VAL A 329 -2.92 -11.63 -26.57
CA VAL A 329 -3.01 -10.52 -25.62
C VAL A 329 -3.47 -11.00 -24.24
N ARG A 330 -4.51 -11.84 -24.20
CA ARG A 330 -4.97 -12.44 -22.94
C ARG A 330 -3.85 -13.20 -22.23
N ARG A 331 -3.11 -14.05 -22.94
CA ARG A 331 -1.98 -14.80 -22.38
C ARG A 331 -0.86 -13.89 -21.86
N ILE A 332 -0.63 -12.74 -22.50
CA ILE A 332 0.33 -11.75 -22.03
C ILE A 332 -0.15 -11.13 -20.71
N CYS A 333 -1.43 -10.75 -20.62
CA CYS A 333 -2.02 -10.26 -19.38
C CYS A 333 -1.86 -11.28 -18.25
N GLU A 334 -2.27 -12.53 -18.47
CA GLU A 334 -2.14 -13.65 -17.53
C GLU A 334 -0.68 -13.91 -17.09
N ALA A 335 0.28 -13.78 -17.99
CA ALA A 335 1.69 -13.95 -17.67
C ALA A 335 2.21 -12.81 -16.77
N VAL A 336 1.82 -11.57 -17.05
CA VAL A 336 2.24 -10.39 -16.28
C VAL A 336 1.61 -10.40 -14.88
N SER A 337 0.31 -10.67 -14.77
CA SER A 337 -0.40 -10.75 -13.48
C SER A 337 0.09 -11.92 -12.62
N THR A 338 0.30 -13.08 -13.21
CA THR A 338 0.85 -14.26 -12.51
C THR A 338 2.27 -14.00 -12.02
N ARG A 339 3.13 -13.35 -12.82
CA ARG A 339 4.47 -12.95 -12.40
C ARG A 339 4.40 -12.02 -11.20
N ALA A 340 3.55 -11.01 -11.23
CA ALA A 340 3.39 -10.05 -10.14
C ALA A 340 2.94 -10.75 -8.83
N ALA A 341 1.96 -11.63 -8.91
CA ALA A 341 1.49 -12.42 -7.77
C ALA A 341 2.60 -13.31 -7.17
N ARG A 342 3.36 -14.00 -8.03
CA ARG A 342 4.49 -14.84 -7.60
C ARG A 342 5.63 -14.04 -6.97
N LEU A 343 5.95 -12.89 -7.50
CA LEU A 343 6.94 -11.99 -6.91
C LEU A 343 6.50 -11.48 -5.53
N ALA A 344 5.25 -11.06 -5.38
CA ALA A 344 4.71 -10.65 -4.09
C ALA A 344 4.84 -11.77 -3.05
N VAL A 345 4.53 -13.01 -3.43
CA VAL A 345 4.68 -14.18 -2.55
C VAL A 345 6.15 -14.50 -2.26
N ALA A 346 7.05 -14.32 -3.22
CA ALA A 346 8.49 -14.50 -2.98
C ALA A 346 8.99 -13.56 -1.87
N GLY A 347 8.53 -12.30 -1.85
CA GLY A 347 8.79 -11.38 -0.75
C GLY A 347 8.16 -11.84 0.57
N LEU A 348 6.88 -12.21 0.56
CA LEU A 348 6.17 -12.74 1.73
C LEU A 348 6.86 -13.98 2.31
N SER A 349 7.35 -14.89 1.46
CA SER A 349 8.05 -16.10 1.92
C SER A 349 9.29 -15.78 2.75
N ALA A 350 9.98 -14.69 2.45
CA ALA A 350 11.13 -14.23 3.25
C ALA A 350 10.67 -13.71 4.64
N VAL A 351 9.55 -13.01 4.69
CA VAL A 351 8.95 -12.53 5.95
C VAL A 351 8.49 -13.70 6.81
N ILE A 352 7.69 -14.61 6.25
CA ILE A 352 7.15 -15.77 6.95
C ILE A 352 8.26 -16.64 7.54
N ARG A 353 9.31 -16.91 6.75
CA ARG A 353 10.48 -17.67 7.21
C ARG A 353 11.28 -16.94 8.29
N LYS A 354 11.29 -15.59 8.27
CA LYS A 354 11.93 -14.80 9.33
C LYS A 354 11.17 -14.92 10.63
N MET A 355 9.83 -14.86 10.57
CA MET A 355 8.96 -14.97 11.72
C MET A 355 8.95 -16.38 12.34
N GLY A 356 9.13 -17.42 11.53
CA GLY A 356 9.13 -18.82 12.00
C GLY A 356 7.76 -19.30 12.50
N ALA A 357 6.66 -18.68 12.04
CA ALA A 357 5.31 -19.03 12.41
C ALA A 357 4.82 -20.32 11.73
N GLY A 358 4.11 -21.19 12.44
CA GLY A 358 3.50 -22.41 11.87
C GLY A 358 2.11 -22.19 11.27
N GLU A 359 1.40 -21.19 11.77
CA GLU A 359 0.10 -20.74 11.27
C GLU A 359 0.03 -19.21 11.34
N LEU A 360 -0.51 -18.57 10.30
CA LEU A 360 -0.72 -17.14 10.29
C LEU A 360 -1.77 -16.70 9.26
N THR A 361 -2.39 -15.57 9.53
CA THR A 361 -3.21 -14.83 8.58
C THR A 361 -2.43 -13.61 8.06
N ILE A 362 -2.48 -13.39 6.74
CA ILE A 362 -1.96 -12.20 6.07
C ILE A 362 -3.15 -11.31 5.72
N ALA A 363 -3.21 -10.14 6.30
CA ALA A 363 -4.17 -9.11 5.94
C ALA A 363 -3.74 -8.47 4.61
N VAL A 364 -4.60 -8.46 3.62
CA VAL A 364 -4.30 -7.90 2.29
C VAL A 364 -5.31 -6.81 1.96
N ASP A 365 -4.84 -5.65 1.50
CA ASP A 365 -5.67 -4.59 0.94
C ASP A 365 -5.09 -4.10 -0.40
N GLY A 366 -5.91 -3.39 -1.15
CA GLY A 366 -5.55 -2.80 -2.42
C GLY A 366 -6.35 -3.33 -3.61
N SER A 367 -6.54 -2.44 -4.57
CA SER A 367 -7.43 -2.67 -5.72
C SER A 367 -6.96 -3.82 -6.63
N LEU A 368 -5.67 -4.05 -6.73
CA LEU A 368 -5.12 -5.15 -7.53
C LEU A 368 -5.55 -6.50 -6.94
N TYR A 369 -5.36 -6.70 -5.65
CA TYR A 369 -5.78 -7.94 -4.98
C TYR A 369 -7.31 -8.11 -4.96
N LYS A 370 -8.05 -7.03 -4.70
CA LYS A 370 -9.51 -7.06 -4.55
C LYS A 370 -10.24 -7.32 -5.85
N LYS A 371 -9.77 -6.76 -6.97
CA LYS A 371 -10.52 -6.74 -8.23
C LYS A 371 -10.04 -7.78 -9.25
N HIS A 372 -8.79 -8.19 -9.18
CA HIS A 372 -8.23 -9.09 -10.17
C HIS A 372 -8.72 -10.53 -9.97
N PRO A 373 -9.21 -11.21 -11.02
CA PRO A 373 -9.91 -12.49 -10.88
C PRO A 373 -9.03 -13.64 -10.38
N THR A 374 -7.75 -13.65 -10.71
CA THR A 374 -6.83 -14.78 -10.44
C THR A 374 -5.68 -14.43 -9.51
N PHE A 375 -5.50 -13.16 -9.12
CA PHE A 375 -4.33 -12.75 -8.34
C PHE A 375 -4.26 -13.47 -6.99
N LYS A 376 -5.37 -13.54 -6.27
CA LYS A 376 -5.46 -14.25 -4.99
C LYS A 376 -5.12 -15.73 -5.14
N SER A 377 -5.74 -16.44 -6.08
CA SER A 377 -5.49 -17.89 -6.29
C SER A 377 -4.06 -18.19 -6.71
N ASN A 378 -3.45 -17.32 -7.53
CA ASN A 378 -2.04 -17.41 -7.90
C ASN A 378 -1.12 -17.21 -6.69
N MET A 379 -1.46 -16.28 -5.77
CA MET A 379 -0.73 -16.10 -4.52
C MET A 379 -0.85 -17.33 -3.62
N GLU A 380 -2.06 -17.86 -3.43
CA GLU A 380 -2.33 -19.05 -2.58
C GLU A 380 -1.54 -20.27 -3.09
N ALA A 381 -1.61 -20.55 -4.38
CA ALA A 381 -0.85 -21.64 -4.97
C ALA A 381 0.68 -21.47 -4.78
N THR A 382 1.19 -20.27 -4.98
CA THR A 382 2.62 -19.98 -4.83
C THR A 382 3.07 -20.04 -3.36
N LEU A 383 2.21 -19.65 -2.40
CA LEU A 383 2.51 -19.79 -0.97
C LEU A 383 2.66 -21.26 -0.57
N GLN A 384 1.77 -22.14 -1.06
CA GLN A 384 1.88 -23.59 -0.81
C GLN A 384 3.18 -24.17 -1.36
N GLU A 385 3.64 -23.66 -2.50
CA GLU A 385 4.88 -24.08 -3.16
C GLU A 385 6.12 -23.59 -2.42
N LEU A 386 6.17 -22.31 -2.03
CA LEU A 386 7.34 -21.67 -1.46
C LEU A 386 7.47 -21.84 0.06
N VAL A 387 6.37 -22.05 0.78
CA VAL A 387 6.36 -22.16 2.24
C VAL A 387 5.60 -23.41 2.67
N PRO A 388 6.03 -24.60 2.26
CA PRO A 388 5.38 -25.86 2.62
C PRO A 388 5.42 -26.06 4.14
N GLY A 389 4.33 -26.58 4.71
CA GLY A 389 4.26 -26.88 6.15
C GLY A 389 3.82 -25.71 7.04
N VAL A 390 3.53 -24.54 6.46
CA VAL A 390 2.93 -23.41 7.17
C VAL A 390 1.48 -23.24 6.70
N THR A 391 0.55 -23.14 7.63
CA THR A 391 -0.86 -22.84 7.34
C THR A 391 -1.02 -21.32 7.17
N ILE A 392 -1.28 -20.87 5.94
CA ILE A 392 -1.38 -19.45 5.61
C ILE A 392 -2.78 -19.14 5.08
N LYS A 393 -3.41 -18.10 5.62
CA LYS A 393 -4.67 -17.55 5.13
C LYS A 393 -4.45 -16.15 4.58
N LEU A 394 -4.92 -15.88 3.36
CA LEU A 394 -4.98 -14.54 2.80
C LEU A 394 -6.37 -13.97 3.05
N MET A 395 -6.45 -12.89 3.81
CA MET A 395 -7.72 -12.25 4.16
C MET A 395 -7.77 -10.83 3.64
N LEU A 396 -8.80 -10.52 2.85
CA LEU A 396 -9.06 -9.15 2.41
C LEU A 396 -9.45 -8.31 3.62
N SER A 397 -8.72 -7.24 3.86
CA SER A 397 -9.00 -6.26 4.90
C SER A 397 -9.72 -5.06 4.26
N GLU A 398 -11.05 -5.11 4.24
CA GLU A 398 -11.83 -4.00 3.68
C GLU A 398 -11.70 -2.76 4.56
N ASP A 399 -11.46 -1.60 3.91
CA ASP A 399 -11.21 -0.32 4.57
C ASP A 399 -10.11 -0.36 5.64
N GLY A 400 -9.13 -1.25 5.41
CA GLY A 400 -8.09 -1.58 6.38
C GLY A 400 -7.30 -0.38 6.87
N SER A 401 -6.94 0.53 5.98
CA SER A 401 -6.13 1.71 6.33
C SER A 401 -6.86 2.66 7.29
N GLY A 402 -8.10 3.03 6.98
CA GLY A 402 -8.87 3.97 7.81
C GLY A 402 -9.31 3.36 9.14
N LYS A 403 -9.99 2.20 9.10
CA LYS A 403 -10.39 1.47 10.32
C LYS A 403 -9.18 1.14 11.19
N GLY A 404 -8.08 0.73 10.56
CA GLY A 404 -6.85 0.39 11.25
C GLY A 404 -6.24 1.56 12.00
N ALA A 405 -6.28 2.78 11.47
CA ALA A 405 -5.79 3.96 12.17
C ALA A 405 -6.58 4.23 13.47
N ALA A 406 -7.91 4.09 13.42
CA ALA A 406 -8.74 4.18 14.63
C ALA A 406 -8.41 3.08 15.64
N LEU A 407 -8.16 1.84 15.18
CA LEU A 407 -7.76 0.74 16.05
C LEU A 407 -6.38 0.96 16.68
N VAL A 408 -5.43 1.56 15.95
CA VAL A 408 -4.16 1.96 16.57
C VAL A 408 -4.38 2.98 17.68
N ALA A 409 -5.25 3.98 17.45
CA ALA A 409 -5.61 4.95 18.47
C ALA A 409 -6.27 4.27 19.71
N ALA A 410 -7.14 3.30 19.48
CA ALA A 410 -7.80 2.54 20.54
C ALA A 410 -6.81 1.68 21.36
N VAL A 411 -5.91 0.96 20.67
CA VAL A 411 -4.86 0.17 21.33
C VAL A 411 -3.90 1.08 22.11
N ALA A 412 -3.54 2.24 21.57
CA ALA A 412 -2.70 3.22 22.26
C ALA A 412 -3.37 3.71 23.56
N ALA A 413 -4.67 4.02 23.52
CA ALA A 413 -5.43 4.41 24.70
C ALA A 413 -5.46 3.29 25.75
N ARG A 414 -5.66 2.02 25.34
CA ARG A 414 -5.66 0.85 26.23
C ARG A 414 -4.31 0.65 26.95
N ILE A 415 -3.19 0.83 26.24
CA ILE A 415 -1.85 0.61 26.82
C ILE A 415 -1.46 1.76 27.75
N SER A 416 -2.04 2.95 27.58
CA SER A 416 -1.75 4.12 28.39
C SER A 416 -2.61 4.22 29.66
N SER A 417 -3.70 3.43 29.76
CA SER A 417 -4.57 3.30 30.93
C SER A 417 -4.08 2.20 31.87
#